data_dd683912b3e4aaf60a9f36ceeb3a55d5
#
_entry.id   dd683912b3e4aaf60a9f36ceeb3a55d5
#
_cell.length_a   1.000
_cell.length_b   1.000
_cell.length_c   1.000
_cell.angle_alpha   90.00
_cell.angle_beta   90.00
_cell.angle_gamma   90.00
#
_symmetry.space_group_name_H-M   'P 1'
#
loop_
_entity.id
_entity.type
_entity.pdbx_description
1 polymer ?
#
loop_
_entity_poly.entity_id
_entity_poly.type
_entity_poly.pdbx_seq_one_letter_code
_entity_poly.pdbx_strand_id
1 'polypeptide(L)'
;MGNRKRQTAQAIKEAKKSLAFAKLNNCPTSPRKMRLVADQVRGEDVNNALAILKFSPKEASRRLEKLLLSALANWQAKNEDVDIENAALFVKEIRVDSGNMLKRLRPAPQGRAHRIRKRSNHVTLVLGSNTIES
;
A
#
# COMPACT_ATOMS: atom_id res chain seq x y z
N MET A 1 9.77 -22.29 -28.33
CA MET A 1 10.51 -21.95 -27.08
C MET A 1 9.90 -20.81 -26.27
N GLY A 2 8.95 -20.05 -26.73
CA GLY A 2 8.35 -18.93 -26.02
C GLY A 2 7.02 -19.20 -25.29
N ASN A 3 6.42 -20.34 -25.49
CA ASN A 3 5.01 -20.56 -25.12
C ASN A 3 4.77 -20.61 -23.60
N ARG A 4 5.65 -21.28 -22.86
CA ARG A 4 5.54 -21.40 -21.39
C ARG A 4 5.68 -20.03 -20.68
N LYS A 5 6.67 -19.23 -21.07
CA LYS A 5 6.85 -17.88 -20.51
C LYS A 5 5.68 -16.96 -20.86
N ARG A 6 5.15 -17.07 -22.06
CA ARG A 6 3.99 -16.30 -22.51
C ARG A 6 2.73 -16.68 -21.73
N GLN A 7 2.48 -17.97 -21.53
CA GLN A 7 1.35 -18.47 -20.72
C GLN A 7 1.44 -18.02 -19.28
N THR A 8 2.62 -18.11 -18.66
CA THR A 8 2.84 -17.61 -17.29
C THR A 8 2.61 -16.10 -17.20
N ALA A 9 3.10 -15.33 -18.18
CA ALA A 9 2.89 -13.88 -18.20
C ALA A 9 1.41 -13.51 -18.39
N GLN A 10 0.67 -14.26 -19.21
CA GLN A 10 -0.77 -14.07 -19.38
C GLN A 10 -1.54 -14.39 -18.11
N ALA A 11 -1.22 -15.51 -17.44
CA ALA A 11 -1.85 -15.90 -16.18
C ALA A 11 -1.63 -14.84 -15.09
N ILE A 12 -0.43 -14.27 -14.99
CA ILE A 12 -0.14 -13.18 -14.04
C ILE A 12 -0.96 -11.93 -14.37
N LYS A 13 -1.09 -11.59 -15.65
CA LYS A 13 -1.90 -10.43 -16.06
C LYS A 13 -3.39 -10.62 -15.75
N GLU A 14 -3.92 -11.80 -15.97
CA GLU A 14 -5.32 -12.14 -15.67
C GLU A 14 -5.58 -12.11 -14.17
N ALA A 15 -4.68 -12.70 -13.37
CA ALA A 15 -4.77 -12.64 -11.92
C ALA A 15 -4.77 -11.20 -11.39
N LYS A 16 -3.94 -10.31 -11.97
CA LYS A 16 -3.93 -8.88 -11.60
C LYS A 16 -5.21 -8.14 -11.96
N LYS A 17 -5.90 -8.54 -13.01
CA LYS A 17 -7.17 -7.90 -13.40
C LYS A 17 -8.28 -8.13 -12.38
N SER A 18 -8.29 -9.26 -11.70
CA SER A 18 -9.29 -9.60 -10.69
C SER A 18 -9.00 -8.97 -9.32
N LEU A 19 -7.76 -8.55 -9.05
CA LEU A 19 -7.36 -7.96 -7.78
C LEU A 19 -7.70 -6.46 -7.72
N ALA A 20 -8.30 -6.04 -6.61
CA ALA A 20 -8.43 -4.63 -6.29
C ALA A 20 -7.21 -4.17 -5.49
N PHE A 21 -6.39 -3.36 -6.10
CA PHE A 21 -5.17 -2.86 -5.48
C PHE A 21 -4.94 -1.38 -5.77
N ALA A 22 -4.15 -0.74 -4.91
CA ALA A 22 -3.65 0.61 -5.12
C ALA A 22 -2.16 0.66 -4.78
N LYS A 23 -1.44 1.53 -5.46
CA LYS A 23 -0.01 1.74 -5.25
C LYS A 23 0.27 3.21 -4.98
N LEU A 24 1.12 3.45 -4.00
CA LEU A 24 1.70 4.76 -3.71
C LEU A 24 3.20 4.68 -3.98
N ASN A 25 3.65 5.29 -5.06
CA ASN A 25 5.05 5.27 -5.46
C ASN A 25 5.76 6.54 -5.01
N ASN A 26 7.05 6.43 -4.71
CA ASN A 26 7.92 7.56 -4.38
C ASN A 26 7.40 8.40 -3.21
N CYS A 27 6.87 7.75 -2.18
CA CYS A 27 6.45 8.42 -0.96
C CYS A 27 7.69 8.92 -0.18
N PRO A 28 7.79 10.22 0.13
CA PRO A 28 9.00 10.80 0.73
C PRO A 28 9.11 10.54 2.24
N THR A 29 8.74 9.37 2.70
CA THR A 29 8.87 8.93 4.09
C THR A 29 9.73 7.68 4.18
N SER A 30 10.34 7.45 5.33
CA SER A 30 11.14 6.25 5.56
C SER A 30 10.25 4.99 5.48
N PRO A 31 10.71 3.92 4.80
CA PRO A 31 9.97 2.64 4.78
C PRO A 31 9.69 2.11 6.19
N ARG A 32 10.62 2.30 7.09
CA ARG A 32 10.55 1.84 8.47
C ARG A 32 9.40 2.49 9.24
N LYS A 33 9.22 3.81 9.09
CA LYS A 33 8.10 4.56 9.69
C LYS A 33 6.76 4.19 9.04
N MET A 34 6.75 3.98 7.74
CA MET A 34 5.56 3.55 7.01
C MET A 34 5.11 2.15 7.44
N ARG A 35 6.05 1.23 7.65
CA ARG A 35 5.75 -0.15 8.09
C ARG A 35 5.08 -0.21 9.46
N LEU A 36 5.43 0.69 10.38
CA LEU A 36 4.80 0.76 11.69
C LEU A 36 3.28 0.97 11.58
N VAL A 37 2.86 1.86 10.71
CA VAL A 37 1.44 2.13 10.47
C VAL A 37 0.80 1.04 9.62
N ALA A 38 1.50 0.54 8.62
CA ALA A 38 1.02 -0.56 7.77
C ALA A 38 0.71 -1.83 8.58
N ASP A 39 1.53 -2.14 9.57
CA ASP A 39 1.33 -3.31 10.43
C ASP A 39 0.05 -3.21 11.28
N GLN A 40 -0.39 -2.00 11.63
CA GLN A 40 -1.61 -1.77 12.40
C GLN A 40 -2.89 -2.06 11.61
N VAL A 41 -2.84 -1.89 10.29
CA VAL A 41 -4.03 -2.03 9.42
C VAL A 41 -4.05 -3.33 8.63
N ARG A 42 -2.99 -4.10 8.67
CA ARG A 42 -2.93 -5.37 7.94
C ARG A 42 -3.93 -6.37 8.54
N GLY A 43 -4.78 -6.93 7.69
CA GLY A 43 -5.79 -7.91 8.09
C GLY A 43 -7.04 -7.33 8.74
N GLU A 44 -7.12 -6.01 8.91
CA GLU A 44 -8.28 -5.34 9.48
C GLU A 44 -9.38 -5.09 8.45
N ASP A 45 -10.62 -5.01 8.92
CA ASP A 45 -11.73 -4.55 8.10
C ASP A 45 -11.47 -3.14 7.59
N VAL A 46 -11.95 -2.85 6.40
CA VAL A 46 -11.76 -1.52 5.79
C VAL A 46 -12.27 -0.39 6.66
N ASN A 47 -13.43 -0.55 7.30
CA ASN A 47 -13.99 0.47 8.19
C ASN A 47 -13.11 0.71 9.42
N ASN A 48 -12.63 -0.36 10.04
CA ASN A 48 -11.70 -0.29 11.18
C ASN A 48 -10.36 0.31 10.75
N ALA A 49 -9.84 -0.10 9.61
CA ALA A 49 -8.59 0.43 9.06
C ALA A 49 -8.68 1.93 8.79
N LEU A 50 -9.77 2.41 8.19
CA LEU A 50 -10.01 3.84 7.98
C LEU A 50 -10.09 4.61 9.30
N ALA A 51 -10.75 4.07 10.31
CA ALA A 51 -10.82 4.69 11.63
C ALA A 51 -9.45 4.79 12.29
N ILE A 52 -8.67 3.71 12.26
CA ILE A 52 -7.30 3.66 12.81
C ILE A 52 -6.42 4.71 12.12
N LEU A 53 -6.46 4.78 10.80
CA LEU A 53 -5.65 5.71 10.02
C LEU A 53 -6.07 7.17 10.24
N LYS A 54 -7.37 7.44 10.31
CA LYS A 54 -7.92 8.78 10.50
C LYS A 54 -7.53 9.39 11.85
N PHE A 55 -7.57 8.59 12.92
CA PHE A 55 -7.31 9.06 14.28
C PHE A 55 -5.85 8.91 14.72
N SER A 56 -5.01 8.33 13.90
CA SER A 56 -3.57 8.23 14.18
C SER A 56 -2.88 9.58 13.99
N PRO A 57 -2.03 10.01 14.94
CA PRO A 57 -1.28 11.27 14.80
C PRO A 57 -0.11 11.18 13.83
N LYS A 58 0.24 10.00 13.35
CA LYS A 58 1.40 9.79 12.47
C LYS A 58 1.14 10.31 11.06
N GLU A 59 2.12 10.96 10.44
CA GLU A 59 2.01 11.46 9.06
C GLU A 59 1.76 10.32 8.05
N ALA A 60 2.42 9.18 8.24
CA ALA A 60 2.26 8.01 7.37
C ALA A 60 0.81 7.55 7.29
N SER A 61 0.03 7.70 8.36
CA SER A 61 -1.38 7.29 8.38
C SER A 61 -2.25 8.08 7.41
N ARG A 62 -1.99 9.37 7.23
CA ARG A 62 -2.72 10.22 6.26
C ARG A 62 -2.50 9.76 4.83
N ARG A 63 -1.29 9.33 4.51
CA ARG A 63 -0.94 8.83 3.19
C ARG A 63 -1.58 7.46 2.92
N LEU A 64 -1.58 6.59 3.92
CA LEU A 64 -2.22 5.27 3.83
C LEU A 64 -3.74 5.38 3.78
N GLU A 65 -4.35 6.35 4.47
CA GLU A 65 -5.79 6.61 4.39
C GLU A 65 -6.20 6.92 2.94
N LYS A 66 -5.50 7.83 2.28
CA LYS A 66 -5.76 8.16 0.87
C LYS A 66 -5.54 6.96 -0.05
N LEU A 67 -4.52 6.16 0.22
CA LEU A 67 -4.24 4.94 -0.54
C LEU A 67 -5.37 3.92 -0.38
N LEU A 68 -5.88 3.75 0.83
CA LEU A 68 -6.99 2.84 1.11
C LEU A 68 -8.28 3.30 0.43
N LEU A 69 -8.58 4.60 0.44
CA LEU A 69 -9.71 5.17 -0.29
C LEU A 69 -9.59 4.95 -1.80
N SER A 70 -8.38 5.09 -2.35
CA SER A 70 -8.10 4.78 -3.75
C SER A 70 -8.32 3.30 -4.07
N ALA A 71 -7.89 2.41 -3.20
CA ALA A 71 -8.13 0.97 -3.37
C ALA A 71 -9.62 0.61 -3.34
N LEU A 72 -10.38 1.26 -2.46
CA LEU A 72 -11.85 1.11 -2.41
C LEU A 72 -12.52 1.56 -3.70
N ALA A 73 -12.11 2.73 -4.22
CA ALA A 73 -12.63 3.23 -5.49
C ALA A 73 -12.32 2.27 -6.65
N ASN A 74 -11.11 1.69 -6.67
CA ASN A 74 -10.73 0.70 -7.67
C ASN A 74 -11.56 -0.59 -7.54
N TRP A 75 -11.86 -1.01 -6.32
CA TRP A 75 -12.70 -2.17 -6.07
C TRP A 75 -14.14 -1.94 -6.57
N GLN A 76 -14.71 -0.75 -6.27
CA GLN A 76 -16.05 -0.36 -6.75
C GLN A 76 -16.12 -0.35 -8.28
N ALA A 77 -15.11 0.19 -8.94
CA ALA A 77 -15.06 0.23 -10.40
C ALA A 77 -15.02 -1.16 -11.04
N LYS A 78 -14.46 -2.15 -10.34
CA LYS A 78 -14.41 -3.55 -10.80
C LYS A 78 -15.66 -4.36 -10.45
N ASN A 79 -16.40 -3.98 -9.42
CA ASN A 79 -17.54 -4.69 -8.87
C ASN A 79 -18.74 -3.74 -8.74
N GLU A 80 -19.21 -3.19 -9.85
CA GLU A 80 -20.29 -2.20 -9.89
C GLU A 80 -21.61 -2.73 -9.33
N ASP A 81 -21.84 -4.05 -9.42
CA ASP A 81 -23.08 -4.71 -9.01
C ASP A 81 -23.13 -5.07 -7.52
N VAL A 82 -22.05 -4.85 -6.78
CA VAL A 82 -21.96 -5.27 -5.38
C VAL A 82 -21.75 -4.04 -4.48
N ASP A 83 -22.57 -3.94 -3.44
CA ASP A 83 -22.41 -2.90 -2.42
C ASP A 83 -21.19 -3.18 -1.54
N ILE A 84 -20.44 -2.11 -1.23
CA ILE A 84 -19.25 -2.18 -0.37
C ILE A 84 -19.61 -2.78 1.01
N GLU A 85 -20.76 -2.41 1.56
CA GLU A 85 -21.20 -2.85 2.88
C GLU A 85 -21.44 -4.37 2.94
N ASN A 86 -21.95 -4.93 1.85
CA ASN A 86 -22.26 -6.36 1.76
C ASN A 86 -21.05 -7.23 1.42
N ALA A 87 -19.98 -6.63 0.90
CA ALA A 87 -18.79 -7.33 0.45
C ALA A 87 -17.83 -7.73 1.58
N ALA A 88 -17.99 -7.15 2.79
CA ALA A 88 -17.11 -7.36 3.93
C ALA A 88 -15.61 -7.26 3.54
N LEU A 89 -15.24 -6.10 3.01
CA LEU A 89 -13.89 -5.84 2.53
C LEU A 89 -12.90 -5.74 3.69
N PHE A 90 -11.73 -6.28 3.50
CA PHE A 90 -10.61 -6.20 4.44
C PHE A 90 -9.29 -5.93 3.73
N VAL A 91 -8.31 -5.46 4.47
CA VAL A 91 -6.95 -5.28 3.97
C VAL A 91 -6.26 -6.63 3.92
N LYS A 92 -6.23 -7.24 2.75
CA LYS A 92 -5.64 -8.56 2.57
C LYS A 92 -4.12 -8.52 2.66
N GLU A 93 -3.52 -7.56 2.00
CA GLU A 93 -2.08 -7.42 1.92
C GLU A 93 -1.69 -5.96 1.85
N ILE A 94 -0.68 -5.58 2.60
CA ILE A 94 -0.03 -4.28 2.49
C ILE A 94 1.48 -4.48 2.55
N ARG A 95 2.17 -4.04 1.52
CA ARG A 95 3.62 -4.16 1.37
C ARG A 95 4.25 -2.79 1.28
N VAL A 96 5.33 -2.60 2.00
CA VAL A 96 6.13 -1.37 1.96
C VAL A 96 7.53 -1.73 1.47
N ASP A 97 7.86 -1.25 0.29
CA ASP A 97 9.15 -1.48 -0.36
C ASP A 97 10.01 -0.22 -0.27
N SER A 98 11.32 -0.40 -0.25
CA SER A 98 12.27 0.71 -0.25
C SER A 98 12.32 1.37 -1.62
N GLY A 99 12.32 2.70 -1.63
CA GLY A 99 12.51 3.50 -2.83
C GLY A 99 13.90 4.14 -2.89
N ASN A 100 14.07 5.05 -3.83
CA ASN A 100 15.29 5.83 -3.96
C ASN A 100 15.51 6.73 -2.75
N MET A 101 16.76 6.96 -2.40
CA MET A 101 17.10 7.87 -1.33
C MET A 101 17.82 9.11 -1.86
N LEU A 102 17.57 10.24 -1.24
CA LEU A 102 18.32 11.47 -1.44
C LEU A 102 19.44 11.54 -0.40
N LYS A 103 20.66 11.72 -0.87
CA LYS A 103 21.84 11.87 0.01
C LYS A 103 22.06 13.34 0.30
N ARG A 104 22.13 13.70 1.57
CA ARG A 104 22.37 15.06 2.06
C ARG A 104 23.46 15.03 3.11
N LEU A 105 24.03 16.18 3.40
CA LEU A 105 25.09 16.35 4.40
C LEU A 105 24.58 17.25 5.53
N ARG A 106 24.97 16.88 6.74
CA ARG A 106 24.77 17.69 7.94
C ARG A 106 26.14 18.12 8.47
N PRO A 107 26.38 19.43 8.67
CA PRO A 107 27.62 19.90 9.27
C PRO A 107 27.83 19.27 10.66
N ALA A 108 29.07 18.90 10.93
CA ALA A 108 29.51 18.35 12.20
C ALA A 108 30.70 19.14 12.75
N PRO A 109 31.02 19.00 14.05
CA PRO A 109 32.19 19.65 14.64
C PRO A 109 33.49 19.30 13.91
N GLN A 110 34.46 20.21 13.95
CA GLN A 110 35.80 20.03 13.38
C GLN A 110 35.85 19.90 11.83
N GLY A 111 34.92 20.58 11.13
CA GLY A 111 34.88 20.55 9.66
C GLY A 111 34.47 19.21 9.05
N ARG A 112 33.94 18.30 9.85
CA ARG A 112 33.43 17.03 9.38
C ARG A 112 31.98 17.18 8.89
N ALA A 113 31.50 16.23 8.09
CA ALA A 113 30.13 16.17 7.63
C ALA A 113 29.55 14.78 7.89
N HIS A 114 28.32 14.74 8.42
CA HIS A 114 27.57 13.51 8.58
C HIS A 114 26.58 13.35 7.44
N ARG A 115 26.43 12.12 6.96
CA ARG A 115 25.50 11.80 5.89
C ARG A 115 24.06 11.72 6.43
N ILE A 116 23.14 12.32 5.69
CA ILE A 116 21.71 12.15 5.88
C ILE A 116 21.15 11.41 4.66
N ARG A 117 20.42 10.34 4.91
CA ARG A 117 19.72 9.57 3.88
C ARG A 117 18.23 9.87 3.97
N LYS A 118 17.73 10.70 3.06
CA LYS A 118 16.30 10.97 2.90
C LYS A 118 15.68 9.80 2.12
N ARG A 119 15.17 8.82 2.84
CA ARG A 119 14.62 7.59 2.25
C ARG A 119 13.21 7.83 1.74
N SER A 120 12.85 7.10 0.69
CA SER A 120 11.49 7.01 0.17
C SER A 120 11.01 5.57 0.18
N ASN A 121 9.72 5.40 -0.02
CA ASN A 121 9.10 4.08 -0.04
C ASN A 121 8.05 3.96 -1.15
N HIS A 122 7.69 2.71 -1.44
CA HIS A 122 6.59 2.34 -2.32
C HIS A 122 5.65 1.45 -1.53
N VAL A 123 4.38 1.79 -1.51
CA VAL A 123 3.35 1.01 -0.81
C VAL A 123 2.42 0.36 -1.82
N THR A 124 2.19 -0.92 -1.68
CA THR A 124 1.17 -1.67 -2.42
C THR A 124 0.15 -2.21 -1.45
N LEU A 125 -1.11 -1.88 -1.66
CA LEU A 125 -2.23 -2.30 -0.84
C LEU A 125 -3.19 -3.12 -1.68
N VAL A 126 -3.55 -4.30 -1.20
CA VAL A 126 -4.49 -5.22 -1.87
C VAL A 126 -5.67 -5.45 -0.94
N LEU A 127 -6.87 -5.25 -1.45
CA LEU A 127 -8.11 -5.55 -0.75
C LEU A 127 -8.56 -6.98 -1.04
N GLY A 128 -9.16 -7.62 -0.05
CA GLY A 128 -9.87 -8.89 -0.18
C GLY A 128 -11.32 -8.73 0.25
N SER A 129 -12.19 -9.62 -0.22
CA SER A 129 -13.58 -9.71 0.21
C SER A 129 -13.81 -11.04 0.91
N ASN A 130 -14.52 -10.99 2.03
CA ASN A 130 -15.01 -12.17 2.73
C ASN A 130 -16.43 -12.52 2.28
N THR A 131 -16.74 -12.31 1.01
CA THR A 131 -18.04 -12.78 0.48
C THR A 131 -18.07 -14.28 0.66
N ILE A 132 -18.86 -14.72 1.62
CA ILE A 132 -19.22 -16.13 1.72
C ILE A 132 -20.03 -16.40 0.46
N GLU A 133 -19.43 -17.06 -0.50
CA GLU A 133 -20.20 -17.66 -1.58
C GLU A 133 -21.16 -18.66 -0.93
N SER A 134 -22.40 -18.21 -0.84
CA SER A 134 -23.50 -19.06 -0.40
C SER A 134 -23.97 -19.96 -1.54
#